data_ea6a617cdbfa9ac2558726c9c5094d77
#
_entry.id   ea6a617cdbfa9ac2558726c9c5094d77
#
_cell.length_a   1.000
_cell.length_b   1.000
_cell.length_c   1.000
_cell.angle_alpha   90.00
_cell.angle_beta   90.00
_cell.angle_gamma   90.00
#
_symmetry.space_group_name_H-M   'P 1'
#
loop_
_entity.id
_entity.type
_entity.pdbx_description
1 polymer ?
#
loop_
_entity_poly.entity_id
_entity_poly.type
_entity_poly.pdbx_seq_one_letter_code
_entity_poly.pdbx_strand_id
1 'polypeptide(L)'
;RTIFSAGDHPTPATLSFLAPAANPEKTFPGHREAAARLIAELSRPLREEIGVGRYDDTFNPDCVGDAFQSDGTPTLLFEAGHFPGDYQREETRYYVYCALQNALKAIQSGSYKEVPIAEYAEIPENKSRFLDILIHNVHYLDKAYPPGTGVGLQYTEFLKAGRIHFQPGIVQRGQLEGYFGHAHWDASQPGDLRRLKDSVELMSLF
;
A
#
# COMPACT_ATOMS: atom_id res chain seq x y z
N ARG A 1 -0.63 3.34 -8.69
CA ARG A 1 0.33 3.29 -7.56
C ARG A 1 -0.42 3.04 -6.26
N THR A 2 0.22 2.44 -5.26
CA THR A 2 -0.39 2.30 -3.95
C THR A 2 -0.25 3.57 -3.12
N ILE A 3 -1.27 3.85 -2.30
CA ILE A 3 -1.23 4.89 -1.26
C ILE A 3 -0.73 4.30 0.08
N PHE A 4 -0.56 2.99 0.15
CA PHE A 4 -0.22 2.30 1.39
C PHE A 4 1.27 2.07 1.54
N SER A 5 1.78 2.36 2.73
CA SER A 5 3.05 1.84 3.23
C SER A 5 2.83 0.57 4.04
N ALA A 6 3.82 -0.30 4.08
CA ALA A 6 3.87 -1.42 5.01
C ALA A 6 4.25 -0.88 6.40
N GLY A 7 3.25 -0.52 7.21
CA GLY A 7 3.45 0.15 8.50
C GLY A 7 3.97 1.59 8.36
N ASP A 8 4.77 2.02 9.32
CA ASP A 8 5.36 3.36 9.38
C ASP A 8 6.74 3.44 8.66
N HIS A 9 7.00 2.55 7.72
CA HIS A 9 8.24 2.51 6.94
C HIS A 9 8.05 3.11 5.54
N PRO A 10 9.09 3.70 4.93
CA PRO A 10 9.05 4.24 3.58
C PRO A 10 9.09 3.14 2.50
N THR A 11 8.39 2.03 2.75
CA THR A 11 8.31 0.90 1.85
C THR A 11 6.87 0.76 1.38
N PRO A 12 6.58 0.91 0.08
CA PRO A 12 5.22 0.73 -0.42
C PRO A 12 4.77 -0.72 -0.20
N ALA A 13 3.51 -0.89 0.20
CA ALA A 13 2.92 -2.21 0.30
C ALA A 13 2.74 -2.77 -1.10
N THR A 14 3.67 -3.65 -1.52
CA THR A 14 3.61 -4.35 -2.81
C THR A 14 2.56 -5.44 -2.78
N LEU A 15 2.49 -6.18 -1.70
CA LEU A 15 1.38 -7.09 -1.41
C LEU A 15 0.79 -6.80 -0.04
N SER A 16 -0.49 -7.03 0.10
CA SER A 16 -1.15 -6.98 1.40
C SER A 16 -2.07 -8.18 1.56
N PHE A 17 -2.20 -8.64 2.78
CA PHE A 17 -2.99 -9.81 3.12
C PHE A 17 -3.98 -9.50 4.24
N LEU A 18 -5.02 -10.31 4.32
CA LEU A 18 -5.95 -10.28 5.45
C LEU A 18 -6.53 -11.67 5.69
N ALA A 19 -6.60 -12.08 6.96
CA ALA A 19 -7.54 -13.06 7.45
C ALA A 19 -8.80 -12.30 7.89
N PRO A 20 -9.86 -12.23 7.05
CA PRO A 20 -11.02 -11.39 7.31
C PRO A 20 -11.64 -11.67 8.67
N ALA A 21 -12.35 -10.71 9.24
CA ALA A 21 -13.05 -10.91 10.51
C ALA A 21 -14.19 -11.92 10.35
N ALA A 22 -14.37 -12.79 11.35
CA ALA A 22 -15.48 -13.74 11.39
C ALA A 22 -16.73 -13.15 12.03
N ASN A 23 -16.60 -12.03 12.75
CA ASN A 23 -17.68 -11.37 13.48
C ASN A 23 -17.25 -9.93 13.86
N PRO A 24 -18.20 -9.08 14.32
CA PRO A 24 -17.92 -7.70 14.74
C PRO A 24 -16.90 -7.59 15.87
N GLU A 25 -16.80 -8.59 16.74
CA GLU A 25 -15.88 -8.66 17.86
C GLU A 25 -14.45 -9.02 17.42
N LYS A 26 -14.26 -9.30 16.13
CA LYS A 26 -12.96 -9.65 15.53
C LYS A 26 -12.26 -10.83 16.20
N THR A 27 -13.01 -11.78 16.70
CA THR A 27 -12.47 -12.99 17.36
C THR A 27 -11.68 -13.85 16.36
N PHE A 28 -10.82 -14.71 16.89
CA PHE A 28 -10.01 -15.65 16.12
C PHE A 28 -10.47 -17.10 16.35
N PRO A 29 -11.62 -17.53 15.79
CA PRO A 29 -11.98 -18.93 15.79
C PRO A 29 -11.00 -19.75 14.93
N GLY A 30 -10.95 -21.07 15.12
CA GLY A 30 -9.92 -21.92 14.53
C GLY A 30 -9.74 -21.78 13.00
N HIS A 31 -10.82 -21.55 12.27
CA HIS A 31 -10.74 -21.32 10.81
C HIS A 31 -10.08 -19.98 10.45
N ARG A 32 -10.34 -18.90 11.22
CA ARG A 32 -9.65 -17.62 11.04
C ARG A 32 -8.19 -17.71 11.47
N GLU A 33 -7.92 -18.43 12.56
CA GLU A 33 -6.55 -18.69 13.00
C GLU A 33 -5.77 -19.48 11.96
N ALA A 34 -6.36 -20.48 11.32
CA ALA A 34 -5.74 -21.23 10.22
C ALA A 34 -5.39 -20.32 9.03
N ALA A 35 -6.28 -19.42 8.64
CA ALA A 35 -6.03 -18.42 7.60
C ALA A 35 -4.88 -17.49 7.96
N ALA A 36 -4.86 -16.96 9.18
CA ALA A 36 -3.81 -16.07 9.66
C ALA A 36 -2.42 -16.74 9.72
N ARG A 37 -2.36 -17.98 10.21
CA ARG A 37 -1.12 -18.79 10.23
C ARG A 37 -0.61 -19.05 8.81
N LEU A 38 -1.51 -19.36 7.88
CA LEU A 38 -1.15 -19.54 6.47
C LEU A 38 -0.62 -18.24 5.85
N ILE A 39 -1.20 -17.08 6.15
CA ILE A 39 -0.68 -15.77 5.70
C ILE A 39 0.71 -15.53 6.26
N ALA A 40 0.95 -15.80 7.53
CA ALA A 40 2.27 -15.65 8.14
C ALA A 40 3.31 -16.50 7.41
N GLU A 41 3.01 -17.78 7.15
CA GLU A 41 3.90 -18.72 6.47
C GLU A 41 4.19 -18.31 5.03
N LEU A 42 3.15 -18.08 4.22
CA LEU A 42 3.31 -17.76 2.78
C LEU A 42 4.04 -16.44 2.56
N SER A 43 3.90 -15.48 3.47
CA SER A 43 4.49 -14.15 3.35
C SER A 43 5.94 -14.06 3.84
N ARG A 44 6.39 -15.01 4.65
CA ARG A 44 7.72 -14.97 5.27
C ARG A 44 8.85 -14.75 4.26
N PRO A 45 8.98 -15.53 3.15
CA PRO A 45 10.03 -15.30 2.16
C PRO A 45 9.85 -14.00 1.39
N LEU A 46 8.61 -13.50 1.23
CA LEU A 46 8.33 -12.28 0.48
C LEU A 46 8.74 -11.02 1.23
N ARG A 47 8.67 -11.03 2.56
CA ARG A 47 9.01 -9.89 3.42
C ARG A 47 10.49 -9.48 3.35
N GLU A 48 11.34 -10.35 2.84
CA GLU A 48 12.76 -10.06 2.61
C GLU A 48 13.00 -9.29 1.30
N GLU A 49 12.06 -9.36 0.36
CA GLU A 49 12.21 -8.82 -0.99
C GLU A 49 11.32 -7.60 -1.25
N ILE A 50 10.12 -7.57 -0.65
CA ILE A 50 9.11 -6.55 -0.93
C ILE A 50 8.42 -6.05 0.35
N GLY A 51 7.75 -4.92 0.24
CA GLY A 51 6.83 -4.45 1.27
C GLY A 51 5.59 -5.35 1.34
N VAL A 52 5.43 -6.02 2.47
CA VAL A 52 4.24 -6.82 2.77
C VAL A 52 3.49 -6.16 3.90
N GLY A 53 2.22 -5.87 3.67
CA GLY A 53 1.35 -5.25 4.65
C GLY A 53 0.14 -6.12 5.01
N ARG A 54 -0.60 -5.66 5.99
CA ARG A 54 -1.85 -6.27 6.44
C ARG A 54 -2.98 -5.22 6.37
N TYR A 55 -4.13 -5.62 5.80
CA TYR A 55 -5.31 -4.75 5.80
C TYR A 55 -5.99 -4.70 7.17
N ASP A 56 -6.76 -3.63 7.37
CA ASP A 56 -7.69 -3.51 8.50
C ASP A 56 -8.75 -4.62 8.44
N ASP A 57 -9.01 -5.24 9.57
CA ASP A 57 -9.95 -6.32 9.75
C ASP A 57 -11.32 -5.85 10.28
N THR A 58 -11.74 -4.64 9.94
CA THR A 58 -13.08 -4.17 10.26
C THR A 58 -14.13 -5.08 9.59
N PHE A 59 -14.97 -5.69 10.41
CA PHE A 59 -16.00 -6.64 9.94
C PHE A 59 -16.99 -5.97 9.00
N ASN A 60 -17.21 -6.57 7.84
CA ASN A 60 -18.19 -6.13 6.85
C ASN A 60 -18.96 -7.34 6.30
N PRO A 61 -20.20 -7.61 6.77
CA PRO A 61 -20.97 -8.79 6.34
C PRO A 61 -21.30 -8.79 4.84
N ASP A 62 -21.27 -7.65 4.18
CA ASP A 62 -21.47 -7.54 2.72
C ASP A 62 -20.23 -7.87 1.91
N CYS A 63 -19.08 -8.09 2.58
CA CYS A 63 -17.86 -8.51 1.95
C CYS A 63 -17.78 -10.04 1.85
N VAL A 64 -17.48 -10.57 0.66
CA VAL A 64 -17.38 -12.01 0.41
C VAL A 64 -16.41 -12.69 1.37
N GLY A 65 -15.27 -12.07 1.66
CA GLY A 65 -14.27 -12.62 2.56
C GLY A 65 -14.77 -12.80 3.98
N ASP A 66 -15.44 -11.79 4.52
CA ASP A 66 -16.03 -11.82 5.87
C ASP A 66 -17.20 -12.79 5.94
N ALA A 67 -18.05 -12.84 4.90
CA ALA A 67 -19.14 -13.78 4.82
C ALA A 67 -18.67 -15.24 4.87
N PHE A 68 -17.68 -15.63 4.05
CA PHE A 68 -17.11 -16.98 4.09
C PHE A 68 -16.43 -17.27 5.43
N GLN A 69 -15.74 -16.28 5.99
CA GLN A 69 -15.10 -16.43 7.29
C GLN A 69 -16.14 -16.63 8.40
N SER A 70 -17.28 -15.92 8.35
CA SER A 70 -18.39 -16.09 9.29
C SER A 70 -19.04 -17.47 9.19
N ASP A 71 -19.10 -18.03 7.99
CA ASP A 71 -19.60 -19.37 7.73
C ASP A 71 -18.62 -20.50 8.10
N GLY A 72 -17.47 -20.16 8.69
CA GLY A 72 -16.47 -21.12 9.14
C GLY A 72 -15.48 -21.57 8.06
N THR A 73 -15.43 -20.92 6.89
CA THR A 73 -14.49 -21.23 5.82
C THR A 73 -13.20 -20.40 5.99
N PRO A 74 -12.02 -21.02 6.18
CA PRO A 74 -10.76 -20.29 6.22
C PRO A 74 -10.56 -19.46 4.95
N THR A 75 -10.47 -18.15 5.09
CA THR A 75 -10.44 -17.22 3.95
C THR A 75 -9.23 -16.32 4.03
N LEU A 76 -8.54 -16.15 2.91
CA LEU A 76 -7.39 -15.26 2.76
C LEU A 76 -7.70 -14.22 1.69
N LEU A 77 -7.53 -12.95 2.01
CA LEU A 77 -7.53 -11.88 1.04
C LEU A 77 -6.09 -11.62 0.57
N PHE A 78 -5.92 -11.47 -0.74
CA PHE A 78 -4.69 -11.05 -1.41
C PHE A 78 -4.95 -9.74 -2.14
N GLU A 79 -4.19 -8.71 -1.80
CA GLU A 79 -4.26 -7.41 -2.45
C GLU A 79 -2.94 -7.07 -3.14
N ALA A 80 -3.02 -6.76 -4.43
CA ALA A 80 -1.89 -6.36 -5.25
C ALA A 80 -1.72 -4.83 -5.19
N GLY A 81 -0.69 -4.36 -4.51
CA GLY A 81 -0.35 -2.96 -4.38
C GLY A 81 0.57 -2.47 -5.50
N HIS A 82 1.77 -2.00 -5.16
CA HIS A 82 2.71 -1.39 -6.09
C HIS A 82 4.15 -1.80 -5.80
N PHE A 83 4.86 -2.21 -6.85
CA PHE A 83 6.32 -2.32 -6.83
C PHE A 83 6.94 -1.04 -7.43
N PRO A 84 8.00 -0.47 -6.84
CA PRO A 84 8.61 0.75 -7.34
C PRO A 84 9.03 0.64 -8.81
N GLY A 85 8.61 1.61 -9.64
CA GLY A 85 8.92 1.64 -11.07
C GLY A 85 8.05 0.72 -11.95
N ASP A 86 7.19 -0.11 -11.36
CA ASP A 86 6.37 -1.10 -12.06
C ASP A 86 4.93 -0.62 -12.29
N TYR A 87 4.72 0.32 -13.21
CA TYR A 87 3.37 0.78 -13.57
C TYR A 87 2.52 -0.33 -14.21
N GLN A 88 3.14 -1.21 -14.99
CA GLN A 88 2.46 -2.32 -15.68
C GLN A 88 2.13 -3.50 -14.76
N ARG A 89 2.62 -3.46 -13.50
CA ARG A 89 2.39 -4.46 -12.46
C ARG A 89 2.92 -5.86 -12.78
N GLU A 90 3.97 -5.97 -13.59
CA GLU A 90 4.58 -7.26 -13.90
C GLU A 90 5.27 -7.87 -12.67
N GLU A 91 6.06 -7.06 -11.94
CA GLU A 91 6.71 -7.48 -10.70
C GLU A 91 5.67 -7.80 -9.62
N THR A 92 4.65 -6.94 -9.49
CA THR A 92 3.57 -7.18 -8.52
C THR A 92 2.83 -8.49 -8.84
N ARG A 93 2.54 -8.79 -10.12
CA ARG A 93 1.94 -10.08 -10.52
C ARG A 93 2.83 -11.26 -10.22
N TYR A 94 4.14 -11.13 -10.44
CA TYR A 94 5.10 -12.16 -10.10
C TYR A 94 5.07 -12.49 -8.61
N TYR A 95 5.05 -11.49 -7.74
CA TYR A 95 4.99 -11.72 -6.29
C TYR A 95 3.64 -12.29 -5.83
N VAL A 96 2.52 -11.92 -6.46
CA VAL A 96 1.21 -12.59 -6.22
C VAL A 96 1.32 -14.09 -6.58
N TYR A 97 1.91 -14.39 -7.72
CA TYR A 97 2.12 -15.80 -8.14
C TYR A 97 3.00 -16.56 -7.13
N CYS A 98 4.11 -15.98 -6.66
CA CYS A 98 4.94 -16.57 -5.62
C CYS A 98 4.16 -16.79 -4.32
N ALA A 99 3.36 -15.82 -3.90
CA ALA A 99 2.52 -15.93 -2.72
C ALA A 99 1.52 -17.09 -2.83
N LEU A 100 0.85 -17.23 -3.97
CA LEU A 100 -0.08 -18.34 -4.23
C LEU A 100 0.64 -19.69 -4.22
N GLN A 101 1.82 -19.80 -4.83
CA GLN A 101 2.63 -21.02 -4.78
C GLN A 101 3.04 -21.38 -3.34
N ASN A 102 3.47 -20.41 -2.57
CA ASN A 102 3.85 -20.61 -1.16
C ASN A 102 2.64 -21.07 -0.34
N ALA A 103 1.46 -20.48 -0.57
CA ALA A 103 0.22 -20.90 0.08
C ALA A 103 -0.12 -22.37 -0.22
N LEU A 104 -0.07 -22.78 -1.49
CA LEU A 104 -0.37 -24.15 -1.90
C LEU A 104 0.62 -25.15 -1.31
N LYS A 105 1.93 -24.82 -1.29
CA LYS A 105 2.95 -25.65 -0.65
C LYS A 105 2.72 -25.80 0.85
N ALA A 106 2.42 -24.69 1.53
CA ALA A 106 2.15 -24.69 2.98
C ALA A 106 0.88 -25.49 3.34
N ILE A 107 -0.16 -25.41 2.49
CA ILE A 107 -1.38 -26.23 2.65
C ILE A 107 -1.07 -27.70 2.46
N GLN A 108 -0.35 -28.06 1.39
CA GLN A 108 0.01 -29.44 1.07
C GLN A 108 0.86 -30.08 2.17
N SER A 109 1.85 -29.38 2.69
CA SER A 109 2.74 -29.88 3.75
C SER A 109 2.10 -29.81 5.14
N GLY A 110 1.13 -28.93 5.34
CA GLY A 110 0.56 -28.61 6.64
C GLY A 110 1.47 -27.73 7.51
N SER A 111 2.59 -27.21 6.98
CA SER A 111 3.60 -26.45 7.75
C SER A 111 3.02 -25.22 8.45
N TYR A 112 2.04 -24.55 7.85
CA TYR A 112 1.39 -23.37 8.44
C TYR A 112 0.77 -23.64 9.82
N LYS A 113 0.43 -24.90 10.14
CA LYS A 113 -0.18 -25.26 11.43
C LYS A 113 0.76 -25.08 12.61
N GLU A 114 2.06 -25.15 12.35
CA GLU A 114 3.12 -24.99 13.37
C GLU A 114 3.55 -23.52 13.53
N VAL A 115 3.06 -22.61 12.65
CA VAL A 115 3.43 -21.20 12.73
C VAL A 115 2.70 -20.53 13.92
N PRO A 116 3.43 -19.83 14.80
CA PRO A 116 2.79 -19.06 15.87
C PRO A 116 1.85 -17.99 15.32
N ILE A 117 0.65 -17.88 15.88
CA ILE A 117 -0.32 -16.85 15.44
C ILE A 117 0.24 -15.43 15.61
N ALA A 118 1.14 -15.20 16.54
CA ALA A 118 1.81 -13.93 16.76
C ALA A 118 2.54 -13.43 15.50
N GLU A 119 3.07 -14.31 14.66
CA GLU A 119 3.76 -13.91 13.42
C GLU A 119 2.83 -13.22 12.41
N TYR A 120 1.53 -13.54 12.43
CA TYR A 120 0.55 -12.80 11.64
C TYR A 120 0.41 -11.37 12.13
N ALA A 121 0.42 -11.14 13.44
CA ALA A 121 0.34 -9.81 14.03
C ALA A 121 1.62 -8.98 13.81
N GLU A 122 2.77 -9.64 13.56
CA GLU A 122 4.04 -8.97 13.20
C GLU A 122 4.03 -8.38 11.79
N ILE A 123 3.13 -8.85 10.90
CA ILE A 123 2.97 -8.23 9.58
C ILE A 123 2.41 -6.83 9.83
N PRO A 124 3.11 -5.76 9.39
CA PRO A 124 2.69 -4.39 9.68
C PRO A 124 1.35 -4.05 9.04
N GLU A 125 0.52 -3.31 9.73
CA GLU A 125 -0.71 -2.79 9.15
C GLU A 125 -0.41 -1.73 8.10
N ASN A 126 -1.19 -1.74 7.02
CA ASN A 126 -1.12 -0.73 5.99
C ASN A 126 -1.43 0.66 6.56
N LYS A 127 -0.62 1.65 6.18
CA LYS A 127 -0.85 3.06 6.51
C LYS A 127 -0.98 3.87 5.22
N SER A 128 -1.96 4.74 5.14
CA SER A 128 -2.15 5.65 3.98
C SER A 128 -1.13 6.79 4.03
N ARG A 129 0.14 6.47 3.79
CA ARG A 129 1.29 7.38 3.93
C ARG A 129 2.00 7.68 2.61
N PHE A 130 1.73 6.93 1.53
CA PHE A 130 2.35 7.15 0.23
C PHE A 130 1.56 8.12 -0.61
N LEU A 131 2.27 9.10 -1.15
CA LEU A 131 1.78 10.05 -2.14
C LEU A 131 2.60 9.90 -3.42
N ASP A 132 2.05 10.34 -4.54
CA ASP A 132 2.76 10.22 -5.81
C ASP A 132 4.02 11.07 -5.85
N ILE A 133 3.90 12.32 -5.36
CA ILE A 133 5.03 13.26 -5.30
C ILE A 133 4.99 14.02 -3.98
N LEU A 134 6.14 14.13 -3.32
CA LEU A 134 6.36 15.10 -2.24
C LEU A 134 7.22 16.24 -2.78
N ILE A 135 6.75 17.47 -2.65
CA ILE A 135 7.49 18.68 -3.01
C ILE A 135 7.80 19.45 -1.74
N HIS A 136 9.08 19.57 -1.43
CA HIS A 136 9.57 20.35 -0.30
C HIS A 136 9.83 21.80 -0.70
N ASN A 137 9.78 22.72 0.27
CA ASN A 137 10.13 24.12 0.10
C ASN A 137 9.38 24.85 -1.00
N VAL A 138 8.06 24.61 -1.10
CA VAL A 138 7.21 25.16 -2.19
C VAL A 138 7.16 26.71 -2.24
N HIS A 139 7.61 27.40 -1.19
CA HIS A 139 7.74 28.88 -1.20
C HIS A 139 8.71 29.40 -2.28
N TYR A 140 9.57 28.53 -2.86
CA TYR A 140 10.37 28.90 -4.03
C TYR A 140 9.58 28.89 -5.33
N LEU A 141 8.43 28.19 -5.36
CA LEU A 141 7.47 28.20 -6.47
C LEU A 141 6.48 29.34 -6.33
N ASP A 142 5.86 29.44 -5.15
CA ASP A 142 4.86 30.46 -4.82
C ASP A 142 5.15 31.05 -3.44
N LYS A 143 5.34 32.38 -3.40
CA LYS A 143 5.66 33.16 -2.18
C LYS A 143 4.49 33.27 -1.21
N ALA A 144 3.27 32.89 -1.61
CA ALA A 144 2.13 32.78 -0.72
C ALA A 144 2.31 31.68 0.35
N TYR A 145 3.19 30.69 0.09
CA TYR A 145 3.51 29.66 1.07
C TYR A 145 4.62 30.11 2.02
N PRO A 146 4.49 29.87 3.33
CA PRO A 146 5.57 30.09 4.29
C PRO A 146 6.83 29.28 3.96
N PRO A 147 8.04 29.78 4.32
CA PRO A 147 9.26 28.99 4.23
C PRO A 147 9.13 27.63 4.95
N GLY A 148 9.69 26.57 4.36
CA GLY A 148 9.65 25.22 4.90
C GLY A 148 8.33 24.47 4.65
N THR A 149 7.35 25.11 4.02
CA THR A 149 6.12 24.41 3.61
C THR A 149 6.42 23.40 2.52
N GLY A 150 5.86 22.20 2.67
CA GLY A 150 5.80 21.18 1.64
C GLY A 150 4.39 20.94 1.15
N VAL A 151 4.26 20.28 0.00
CA VAL A 151 2.99 19.75 -0.52
C VAL A 151 3.15 18.31 -0.96
N GLY A 152 2.10 17.53 -0.73
CA GLY A 152 1.98 16.17 -1.23
C GLY A 152 0.94 16.11 -2.33
N LEU A 153 1.31 15.49 -3.45
CA LEU A 153 0.45 15.35 -4.62
C LEU A 153 0.01 13.92 -4.80
N GLN A 154 -1.23 13.76 -5.24
CA GLN A 154 -1.79 12.50 -5.70
C GLN A 154 -2.34 12.67 -7.11
N TYR A 155 -2.08 11.70 -7.99
CA TYR A 155 -2.66 11.67 -9.33
C TYR A 155 -4.01 10.97 -9.31
N THR A 156 -4.98 11.57 -9.97
CA THR A 156 -6.23 10.91 -10.37
C THR A 156 -6.10 10.45 -11.81
N GLU A 157 -6.36 9.18 -12.05
CA GLU A 157 -6.39 8.60 -13.39
C GLU A 157 -7.79 8.78 -14.00
N PHE A 158 -7.86 9.20 -15.25
CA PHE A 158 -9.12 9.30 -15.99
C PHE A 158 -8.95 8.91 -17.46
N LEU A 159 -10.00 8.36 -18.04
CA LEU A 159 -10.03 7.97 -19.44
C LEU A 159 -10.55 9.12 -20.30
N LYS A 160 -9.76 9.57 -21.28
CA LYS A 160 -10.16 10.57 -22.27
C LYS A 160 -9.69 10.14 -23.65
N ALA A 161 -10.64 10.09 -24.60
CA ALA A 161 -10.39 9.69 -25.99
C ALA A 161 -9.64 8.34 -26.11
N GLY A 162 -10.00 7.36 -25.29
CA GLY A 162 -9.39 6.03 -25.28
C GLY A 162 -7.97 5.95 -24.69
N ARG A 163 -7.50 7.02 -24.04
CA ARG A 163 -6.19 7.06 -23.38
C ARG A 163 -6.32 7.40 -21.92
N ILE A 164 -5.47 6.83 -21.10
CA ILE A 164 -5.36 7.17 -19.66
C ILE A 164 -4.60 8.51 -19.55
N HIS A 165 -5.16 9.42 -18.80
CA HIS A 165 -4.57 10.68 -18.41
C HIS A 165 -4.44 10.75 -16.90
N PHE A 166 -3.46 11.52 -16.44
CA PHE A 166 -3.18 11.73 -15.03
C PHE A 166 -3.38 13.21 -14.68
N GLN A 167 -4.17 13.47 -13.67
CA GLN A 167 -4.37 14.83 -13.16
C GLN A 167 -3.80 14.90 -11.74
N PRO A 168 -2.77 15.72 -11.50
CA PRO A 168 -2.25 15.92 -10.15
C PRO A 168 -3.20 16.76 -9.32
N GLY A 169 -3.30 16.44 -8.03
CA GLY A 169 -4.04 17.21 -7.04
C GLY A 169 -3.24 17.33 -5.75
N ILE A 170 -3.29 18.48 -5.09
CA ILE A 170 -2.68 18.65 -3.77
C ILE A 170 -3.60 18.02 -2.74
N VAL A 171 -3.10 17.00 -2.03
CA VAL A 171 -3.82 16.28 -0.96
C VAL A 171 -3.24 16.54 0.42
N GLN A 172 -2.01 17.06 0.49
CA GLN A 172 -1.35 17.43 1.75
C GLN A 172 -0.65 18.78 1.59
N ARG A 173 -0.71 19.61 2.64
CA ARG A 173 -0.01 20.90 2.74
C ARG A 173 0.58 21.09 4.12
N GLY A 174 1.75 21.68 4.20
CA GLY A 174 2.45 22.00 5.45
C GLY A 174 3.60 21.05 5.74
N GLN A 175 3.62 20.44 6.91
CA GLN A 175 4.63 19.46 7.28
C GLN A 175 4.38 18.15 6.55
N LEU A 176 5.44 17.57 5.96
CA LEU A 176 5.36 16.30 5.25
C LEU A 176 5.93 15.14 6.08
N GLU A 177 6.19 15.38 7.36
CA GLU A 177 6.66 14.35 8.27
C GLU A 177 5.67 13.18 8.36
N GLY A 178 6.18 11.97 8.23
CA GLY A 178 5.37 10.75 8.24
C GLY A 178 4.66 10.44 6.92
N TYR A 179 4.85 11.24 5.87
CA TYR A 179 4.45 10.90 4.51
C TYR A 179 5.65 10.44 3.70
N PHE A 180 5.40 9.53 2.74
CA PHE A 180 6.39 9.00 1.82
C PHE A 180 5.97 9.34 0.39
N GLY A 181 6.93 9.57 -0.48
CA GLY A 181 6.68 9.87 -1.89
C GLY A 181 7.22 8.79 -2.80
N HIS A 182 6.45 8.46 -3.86
CA HIS A 182 7.01 7.70 -4.97
C HIS A 182 8.06 8.52 -5.73
N ALA A 183 7.96 9.86 -5.63
CA ALA A 183 9.00 10.81 -6.05
C ALA A 183 9.13 11.91 -5.00
N HIS A 184 10.36 12.43 -4.84
CA HIS A 184 10.67 13.55 -3.96
C HIS A 184 11.35 14.65 -4.77
N TRP A 185 10.85 15.88 -4.64
CA TRP A 185 11.43 17.07 -5.23
C TRP A 185 11.59 18.16 -4.16
N ASP A 186 12.66 18.91 -4.26
CA ASP A 186 12.90 20.05 -3.39
C ASP A 186 13.02 21.33 -4.23
N ALA A 187 12.03 22.20 -4.11
CA ALA A 187 12.00 23.46 -4.87
C ALA A 187 13.12 24.45 -4.49
N SER A 188 13.87 24.22 -3.41
CA SER A 188 15.08 24.96 -3.11
C SER A 188 16.26 24.55 -4.00
N GLN A 189 16.20 23.36 -4.62
CA GLN A 189 17.25 22.86 -5.51
C GLN A 189 17.00 23.34 -6.95
N PRO A 190 18.00 23.98 -7.61
CA PRO A 190 17.80 24.57 -8.94
C PRO A 190 17.30 23.59 -10.01
N GLY A 191 17.75 22.33 -9.96
CA GLY A 191 17.33 21.29 -10.90
C GLY A 191 15.85 20.92 -10.76
N ASP A 192 15.41 20.70 -9.52
CA ASP A 192 14.03 20.36 -9.22
C ASP A 192 13.10 21.55 -9.45
N LEU A 193 13.52 22.75 -9.06
CA LEU A 193 12.77 23.98 -9.30
C LEU A 193 12.52 24.19 -10.79
N ARG A 194 13.53 23.97 -11.63
CA ARG A 194 13.39 24.07 -13.08
C ARG A 194 12.39 23.04 -13.61
N ARG A 195 12.54 21.77 -13.23
CA ARG A 195 11.64 20.68 -13.62
C ARG A 195 10.19 20.98 -13.22
N LEU A 196 9.98 21.50 -12.02
CA LEU A 196 8.66 21.87 -11.55
C LEU A 196 8.05 23.00 -12.38
N LYS A 197 8.84 24.05 -12.67
CA LYS A 197 8.40 25.19 -13.47
C LYS A 197 8.12 24.85 -14.94
N ASP A 198 8.82 23.86 -15.49
CA ASP A 198 8.61 23.39 -16.85
C ASP A 198 7.34 22.52 -16.99
N SER A 199 6.77 22.05 -15.88
CA SER A 199 5.53 21.27 -15.87
C SER A 199 4.30 22.17 -15.75
N VAL A 200 3.60 22.39 -16.87
CA VAL A 200 2.35 23.19 -16.90
C VAL A 200 1.30 22.63 -15.94
N GLU A 201 1.17 21.30 -15.88
CA GLU A 201 0.18 20.64 -15.02
C GLU A 201 0.46 20.89 -13.54
N LEU A 202 1.71 20.77 -13.12
CA LEU A 202 2.09 20.99 -11.72
C LEU A 202 2.03 22.47 -11.35
N MET A 203 2.47 23.35 -12.24
CA MET A 203 2.41 24.80 -11.99
C MET A 203 0.98 25.34 -11.89
N SER A 204 -0.01 24.67 -12.49
CA SER A 204 -1.42 25.05 -12.34
C SER A 204 -1.98 24.83 -10.94
N LEU A 205 -1.23 24.16 -10.06
CA LEU A 205 -1.62 23.87 -8.66
C LEU A 205 -1.18 24.99 -7.69
N PHE A 206 -0.25 25.84 -8.12
CA PHE A 206 0.32 26.94 -7.37
C PHE A 206 -0.11 28.29 -7.99
#